data_ff33701e24b62d38bb27f919f4db64b9
#
_entry.id   ff33701e24b62d38bb27f919f4db64b9
#
_cell.length_a   1.000
_cell.length_b   1.000
_cell.length_c   1.000
_cell.angle_alpha   90.00
_cell.angle_beta   90.00
_cell.angle_gamma   90.00
#
_symmetry.space_group_name_H-M   'P 1'
#
loop_
_entity.id
_entity.type
_entity.pdbx_description
1 polymer ?
#
loop_
_entity_poly.entity_id
_entity_poly.type
_entity_poly.pdbx_seq_one_letter_code
_entity_poly.pdbx_strand_id
1 'polypeptide(L)'
;GAAYIDTAILEDPSKICETPPWYANYEWQRKTLCADNGITAILGIGFDPGVVNAYARIGVDYFDTGSVTDIDIIDINAGSHGRYFATNFDPEINFREFTGTVYSWQNNAWQQNSMFEVKRTDNLPVVGEQTSYLSGHDELHSLSVNLNVPNIRFWMGFSEHYMNVFTVLNSLGLLSEQPVTTAEGLEVVPLKVVKAVLPDPNELAPNYQGKTCIGDKVRGQKDGIDEEIFIYNVVDHQVAYQEVGSHGISYTAGVPPVAAAILIAQGIWDVGKMVNVEELNPKPFINLLNTMGLTSRIVDKAGDRLLTF
;
A
#
# COMPACT_ATOMS: atom_id res chain seq x y z
N GLY A 1 27.61 3.59 11.75
CA GLY A 1 26.32 3.20 12.32
C GLY A 1 25.58 2.31 11.34
N ALA A 2 24.52 1.67 11.79
CA ALA A 2 23.57 0.94 10.95
C ALA A 2 22.36 1.84 10.73
N ALA A 3 21.74 1.75 9.53
CA ALA A 3 20.42 2.29 9.28
C ALA A 3 19.39 1.15 9.38
N TYR A 4 18.13 1.50 9.61
CA TYR A 4 17.00 0.58 9.63
C TYR A 4 15.99 0.98 8.54
N ILE A 5 15.48 0.00 7.83
CA ILE A 5 14.37 0.15 6.90
C ILE A 5 13.45 -1.08 7.04
N ASP A 6 12.15 -0.89 6.88
CA ASP A 6 11.17 -1.95 6.74
C ASP A 6 10.17 -1.64 5.64
N THR A 7 9.50 -2.68 5.15
CA THR A 7 8.47 -2.58 4.11
C THR A 7 7.06 -2.70 4.67
N ALA A 8 6.95 -3.09 5.91
CA ALA A 8 5.70 -3.26 6.63
C ALA A 8 5.98 -2.96 8.10
N ILE A 9 4.94 -2.62 8.81
CA ILE A 9 5.06 -2.26 10.20
C ILE A 9 4.85 -3.49 11.05
N LEU A 10 5.69 -3.65 12.07
CA LEU A 10 5.51 -4.70 13.04
C LEU A 10 4.32 -4.35 13.93
N GLU A 11 3.21 -5.03 13.72
CA GLU A 11 2.10 -5.01 14.64
C GLU A 11 2.40 -5.88 15.85
N ASP A 12 2.20 -5.34 17.04
CA ASP A 12 2.14 -6.16 18.25
C ASP A 12 0.86 -7.00 18.18
N PRO A 13 0.94 -8.34 18.09
CA PRO A 13 -0.25 -9.19 17.99
C PRO A 13 -1.24 -9.01 19.15
N SER A 14 -0.77 -8.50 20.31
CA SER A 14 -1.62 -8.19 21.46
C SER A 14 -2.41 -6.88 21.26
N LYS A 15 -2.10 -6.08 20.23
CA LYS A 15 -2.60 -4.73 20.00
C LYS A 15 -3.28 -4.52 18.64
N ILE A 16 -3.49 -5.59 17.90
CA ILE A 16 -4.19 -5.60 16.59
C ILE A 16 -5.55 -4.87 16.60
N CYS A 17 -6.13 -4.65 17.78
CA CYS A 17 -7.41 -3.95 17.94
C CYS A 17 -7.25 -2.50 18.42
N GLU A 18 -6.06 -1.90 18.37
CA GLU A 18 -5.89 -0.50 18.76
C GLU A 18 -6.65 0.45 17.82
N THR A 19 -7.21 1.50 18.39
CA THR A 19 -7.85 2.57 17.61
C THR A 19 -6.80 3.42 16.91
N PRO A 20 -6.99 3.85 15.66
CA PRO A 20 -6.06 4.74 14.97
C PRO A 20 -5.84 6.05 15.74
N PRO A 21 -4.63 6.66 15.62
CA PRO A 21 -3.47 6.20 14.87
C PRO A 21 -2.59 5.26 15.71
N TRP A 22 -2.77 3.95 15.56
CA TRP A 22 -1.94 2.96 16.25
C TRP A 22 -0.66 2.60 15.49
N TYR A 23 -0.59 2.98 14.22
CA TYR A 23 0.47 2.68 13.30
C TYR A 23 1.86 2.86 13.90
N ALA A 24 2.66 1.83 13.81
CA ALA A 24 4.03 1.84 14.29
C ALA A 24 4.17 2.28 15.76
N ASN A 25 3.20 2.05 16.61
CA ASN A 25 3.33 2.37 18.03
C ASN A 25 4.59 1.75 18.64
N TYR A 26 4.91 0.52 18.24
CA TYR A 26 6.12 -0.16 18.68
C TYR A 26 7.39 0.51 18.15
N GLU A 27 7.45 0.87 16.88
CA GLU A 27 8.57 1.54 16.23
C GLU A 27 8.66 3.00 16.67
N TRP A 28 7.55 3.75 16.63
CA TRP A 28 7.54 5.18 16.97
C TRP A 28 7.97 5.48 18.41
N GLN A 29 7.75 4.56 19.34
CA GLN A 29 8.30 4.67 20.71
C GLN A 29 9.84 4.78 20.73
N ARG A 30 10.51 4.41 19.64
CA ARG A 30 11.97 4.49 19.47
C ARG A 30 12.45 5.73 18.73
N LYS A 31 11.57 6.65 18.36
CA LYS A 31 11.94 7.90 17.63
C LYS A 31 13.06 8.66 18.37
N THR A 32 12.90 8.88 19.67
CA THR A 32 13.91 9.56 20.50
C THR A 32 15.23 8.79 20.52
N LEU A 33 15.17 7.47 20.70
CA LEU A 33 16.37 6.63 20.71
C LEU A 33 17.14 6.69 19.38
N CYS A 34 16.45 6.70 18.26
CA CYS A 34 17.08 6.86 16.94
C CYS A 34 17.74 8.22 16.81
N ALA A 35 17.06 9.30 17.18
CA ALA A 35 17.59 10.66 17.11
C ALA A 35 18.82 10.85 18.02
N ASP A 36 18.77 10.37 19.28
CA ASP A 36 19.87 10.47 20.25
C ASP A 36 21.13 9.74 19.80
N ASN A 37 20.98 8.70 18.97
CA ASN A 37 22.09 7.89 18.46
C ASN A 37 22.43 8.19 16.98
N GLY A 38 21.78 9.15 16.34
CA GLY A 38 22.00 9.48 14.95
C GLY A 38 21.72 8.33 14.00
N ILE A 39 20.70 7.52 14.30
CA ILE A 39 20.30 6.36 13.50
C ILE A 39 19.17 6.76 12.55
N THR A 40 19.40 6.60 11.25
CA THR A 40 18.35 6.71 10.26
C THR A 40 17.48 5.46 10.30
N ALA A 41 16.18 5.63 10.53
CA ALA A 41 15.17 4.57 10.44
C ALA A 41 14.03 5.05 9.55
N ILE A 42 13.78 4.35 8.43
CA ILE A 42 12.69 4.67 7.49
C ILE A 42 11.65 3.57 7.59
N LEU A 43 10.44 3.95 7.99
CA LEU A 43 9.33 3.02 8.18
C LEU A 43 8.41 2.97 6.96
N GLY A 44 7.95 1.76 6.62
CA GLY A 44 6.99 1.53 5.56
C GLY A 44 7.54 1.90 4.18
N ILE A 45 8.70 1.36 3.78
CA ILE A 45 9.33 1.67 2.48
C ILE A 45 9.13 0.53 1.48
N GLY A 46 7.88 0.10 1.28
CA GLY A 46 7.43 -0.73 0.17
C GLY A 46 6.87 0.12 -0.96
N PHE A 47 5.83 -0.38 -1.61
CA PHE A 47 5.06 0.46 -2.53
C PHE A 47 3.93 1.19 -1.79
N ASP A 48 3.11 0.44 -1.10
CA ASP A 48 2.04 0.84 -0.20
C ASP A 48 2.14 -0.01 1.10
N PRO A 49 2.64 0.63 2.17
CA PRO A 49 3.20 1.97 2.29
C PRO A 49 4.56 2.14 1.60
N GLY A 50 4.87 3.39 1.20
CA GLY A 50 6.20 3.78 0.72
C GLY A 50 6.17 4.68 -0.51
N VAL A 51 6.08 4.12 -1.72
CA VAL A 51 6.06 4.91 -2.96
C VAL A 51 4.81 5.81 -3.00
N VAL A 52 3.65 5.33 -2.56
CA VAL A 52 2.43 6.15 -2.45
C VAL A 52 2.59 7.29 -1.44
N ASN A 53 3.32 7.10 -0.34
CA ASN A 53 3.65 8.20 0.57
C ASN A 53 4.49 9.29 -0.13
N ALA A 54 5.44 8.88 -0.98
CA ALA A 54 6.21 9.83 -1.80
C ALA A 54 5.32 10.54 -2.83
N TYR A 55 4.36 9.84 -3.44
CA TYR A 55 3.38 10.43 -4.35
C TYR A 55 2.46 11.42 -3.64
N ALA A 56 1.95 11.07 -2.45
CA ALA A 56 1.16 11.96 -1.61
C ALA A 56 1.92 13.27 -1.31
N ARG A 57 3.20 13.16 -0.94
CA ARG A 57 4.05 14.33 -0.69
C ARG A 57 4.24 15.18 -1.96
N ILE A 58 4.50 14.56 -3.11
CA ILE A 58 4.61 15.27 -4.40
C ILE A 58 3.29 15.96 -4.76
N GLY A 59 2.16 15.27 -4.54
CA GLY A 59 0.84 15.83 -4.76
C GLY A 59 0.58 17.06 -3.90
N VAL A 60 0.92 17.02 -2.61
CA VAL A 60 0.80 18.18 -1.72
C VAL A 60 1.71 19.33 -2.18
N ASP A 61 2.93 19.03 -2.61
CA ASP A 61 3.89 20.05 -3.10
C ASP A 61 3.53 20.60 -4.50
N TYR A 62 2.67 19.90 -5.25
CA TYR A 62 2.20 20.36 -6.57
C TYR A 62 1.18 21.48 -6.48
N PHE A 63 0.35 21.47 -5.45
CA PHE A 63 -0.75 22.41 -5.24
C PHE A 63 -0.36 23.62 -4.37
N ASP A 64 -1.22 24.62 -4.35
CA ASP A 64 -1.07 25.78 -3.48
C ASP A 64 -1.05 25.33 -2.01
N THR A 65 -0.22 25.98 -1.20
CA THR A 65 -0.04 25.59 0.21
C THR A 65 -1.36 25.55 0.96
N GLY A 66 -1.68 24.38 1.53
CA GLY A 66 -2.88 24.17 2.34
C GLY A 66 -4.17 24.04 1.54
N SER A 67 -4.10 23.93 0.20
CA SER A 67 -5.28 23.81 -0.66
C SER A 67 -5.69 22.37 -0.95
N VAL A 68 -4.84 21.38 -0.65
CA VAL A 68 -5.17 19.97 -0.91
C VAL A 68 -6.33 19.53 -0.02
N THR A 69 -7.36 19.01 -0.64
CA THR A 69 -8.58 18.55 0.04
C THR A 69 -8.68 17.06 0.14
N ASP A 70 -8.15 16.32 -0.83
CA ASP A 70 -8.27 14.87 -0.89
C ASP A 70 -7.00 14.21 -1.44
N ILE A 71 -6.64 13.09 -0.83
CA ILE A 71 -5.72 12.10 -1.35
C ILE A 71 -6.45 10.77 -1.38
N ASP A 72 -6.65 10.21 -2.56
CA ASP A 72 -7.19 8.88 -2.78
C ASP A 72 -6.09 7.98 -3.31
N ILE A 73 -5.56 7.10 -2.46
CA ILE A 73 -4.59 6.07 -2.85
C ILE A 73 -5.38 4.93 -3.48
N ILE A 74 -5.01 4.51 -4.68
CA ILE A 74 -5.73 3.50 -5.46
C ILE A 74 -4.76 2.39 -5.81
N ASP A 75 -5.01 1.19 -5.31
CA ASP A 75 -4.26 -0.03 -5.65
C ASP A 75 -5.14 -0.97 -6.48
N ILE A 76 -4.77 -1.14 -7.75
CA ILE A 76 -5.45 -2.04 -8.68
C ILE A 76 -4.48 -3.09 -9.20
N ASN A 77 -4.83 -4.33 -8.98
CA ASN A 77 -4.27 -5.44 -9.71
C ASN A 77 -5.27 -5.94 -10.76
N ALA A 78 -5.09 -5.49 -12.01
CA ALA A 78 -5.90 -5.90 -13.15
C ALA A 78 -5.31 -7.13 -13.86
N GLY A 79 -4.59 -7.97 -13.13
CA GLY A 79 -3.97 -9.18 -13.64
C GLY A 79 -4.81 -10.43 -13.40
N SER A 80 -4.36 -11.53 -14.02
CA SER A 80 -4.92 -12.87 -13.85
C SER A 80 -3.81 -13.91 -13.81
N HIS A 81 -3.80 -14.72 -12.76
CA HIS A 81 -2.84 -15.81 -12.55
C HIS A 81 -3.34 -17.16 -13.06
N GLY A 82 -4.54 -17.21 -13.66
CA GLY A 82 -5.13 -18.43 -14.23
C GLY A 82 -5.62 -19.49 -13.24
N ARG A 83 -5.47 -19.27 -11.92
CA ARG A 83 -6.07 -20.10 -10.88
C ARG A 83 -7.49 -19.63 -10.59
N TYR A 84 -8.36 -20.54 -10.17
CA TYR A 84 -9.74 -20.17 -9.79
C TYR A 84 -9.76 -19.19 -8.62
N PHE A 85 -8.94 -19.45 -7.59
CA PHE A 85 -8.75 -18.57 -6.43
C PHE A 85 -7.34 -18.71 -5.88
N ALA A 86 -6.70 -17.62 -5.57
CA ALA A 86 -5.42 -17.54 -4.88
C ALA A 86 -5.25 -16.13 -4.29
N THR A 87 -4.33 -15.98 -3.34
CA THR A 87 -3.89 -14.69 -2.84
C THR A 87 -2.54 -14.32 -3.47
N ASN A 88 -2.30 -13.03 -3.66
CA ASN A 88 -1.09 -12.53 -4.33
C ASN A 88 0.14 -12.48 -3.40
N PHE A 89 -0.09 -12.52 -2.10
CA PHE A 89 0.90 -12.55 -1.02
C PHE A 89 0.39 -13.47 0.09
N ASP A 90 1.01 -13.44 1.27
CA ASP A 90 0.66 -14.36 2.36
C ASP A 90 -0.85 -14.35 2.65
N PRO A 91 -1.53 -15.51 2.61
CA PRO A 91 -2.98 -15.59 2.80
C PRO A 91 -3.46 -15.08 4.16
N GLU A 92 -2.68 -15.26 5.24
CA GLU A 92 -3.08 -14.79 6.57
C GLU A 92 -3.11 -13.27 6.61
N ILE A 93 -2.10 -12.60 6.04
CA ILE A 93 -2.05 -11.14 5.93
C ILE A 93 -3.18 -10.65 5.03
N ASN A 94 -3.29 -11.24 3.82
CA ASN A 94 -4.33 -10.86 2.85
C ASN A 94 -5.75 -10.94 3.45
N PHE A 95 -6.09 -12.03 4.12
CA PHE A 95 -7.43 -12.14 4.70
C PHE A 95 -7.63 -11.29 5.95
N ARG A 96 -6.60 -11.07 6.75
CA ARG A 96 -6.68 -10.21 7.93
C ARG A 96 -6.98 -8.75 7.55
N GLU A 97 -6.36 -8.25 6.51
CA GLU A 97 -6.63 -6.90 5.98
C GLU A 97 -8.10 -6.70 5.59
N PHE A 98 -8.80 -7.76 5.19
CA PHE A 98 -10.17 -7.71 4.67
C PHE A 98 -11.26 -8.23 5.62
N THR A 99 -10.92 -8.71 6.80
CA THR A 99 -11.91 -9.20 7.79
C THR A 99 -12.23 -8.21 8.89
N GLY A 100 -11.52 -7.09 8.95
CA GLY A 100 -11.61 -6.12 10.04
C GLY A 100 -12.51 -4.92 9.76
N THR A 101 -12.43 -3.96 10.66
CA THR A 101 -13.00 -2.62 10.49
C THR A 101 -12.09 -1.80 9.59
N VAL A 102 -12.69 -1.15 8.61
CA VAL A 102 -11.98 -0.23 7.71
C VAL A 102 -11.89 1.13 8.38
N TYR A 103 -10.66 1.63 8.53
CA TYR A 103 -10.39 2.98 8.98
C TYR A 103 -9.93 3.85 7.81
N SER A 104 -10.47 5.06 7.73
CA SER A 104 -10.05 6.07 6.77
C SER A 104 -10.02 7.44 7.45
N TRP A 105 -9.17 8.34 6.95
CA TRP A 105 -9.08 9.71 7.45
C TRP A 105 -9.97 10.62 6.62
N GLN A 106 -11.05 11.17 7.21
CA GLN A 106 -12.00 12.01 6.51
C GLN A 106 -12.46 13.17 7.41
N ASN A 107 -12.51 14.38 6.85
CA ASN A 107 -12.84 15.60 7.57
C ASN A 107 -11.99 15.82 8.82
N ASN A 108 -10.69 15.56 8.71
CA ASN A 108 -9.71 15.63 9.81
C ASN A 108 -10.05 14.72 11.01
N ALA A 109 -10.70 13.57 10.75
CA ALA A 109 -11.04 12.60 11.78
C ALA A 109 -11.04 11.19 11.21
N TRP A 110 -10.75 10.20 12.06
CA TRP A 110 -10.89 8.79 11.70
C TRP A 110 -12.35 8.40 11.58
N GLN A 111 -12.68 7.79 10.44
CA GLN A 111 -14.00 7.22 10.15
C GLN A 111 -13.90 5.71 10.08
N GLN A 112 -14.97 5.03 10.47
CA GLN A 112 -15.08 3.57 10.43
C GLN A 112 -16.15 3.17 9.45
N ASN A 113 -15.85 2.16 8.64
CA ASN A 113 -16.77 1.50 7.73
C ASN A 113 -16.65 -0.01 7.87
N SER A 114 -17.68 -0.72 7.45
CA SER A 114 -17.57 -2.16 7.22
C SER A 114 -16.76 -2.42 5.96
N MET A 115 -16.07 -3.54 5.93
CA MET A 115 -15.34 -3.95 4.72
C MET A 115 -16.32 -4.10 3.55
N PHE A 116 -15.91 -3.61 2.36
CA PHE A 116 -16.69 -3.62 1.11
C PHE A 116 -17.99 -2.79 1.11
N GLU A 117 -18.23 -1.99 2.15
CA GLU A 117 -19.42 -1.14 2.24
C GLU A 117 -19.38 0.01 1.22
N VAL A 118 -18.22 0.62 1.05
CA VAL A 118 -18.02 1.77 0.16
C VAL A 118 -17.19 1.36 -1.04
N LYS A 119 -17.69 1.62 -2.25
CA LYS A 119 -16.97 1.34 -3.49
C LYS A 119 -17.00 2.53 -4.43
N ARG A 120 -16.04 2.57 -5.35
CA ARG A 120 -15.95 3.53 -6.45
C ARG A 120 -15.54 2.84 -7.74
N THR A 121 -15.79 3.49 -8.85
CA THR A 121 -15.31 3.06 -10.17
C THR A 121 -14.53 4.20 -10.79
N ASP A 122 -13.33 3.89 -11.26
CA ASP A 122 -12.43 4.82 -11.92
C ASP A 122 -11.98 4.28 -13.27
N ASN A 123 -11.85 5.18 -14.25
CA ASN A 123 -11.16 4.87 -15.49
C ASN A 123 -9.68 5.24 -15.33
N LEU A 124 -8.85 4.22 -15.13
CA LEU A 124 -7.43 4.40 -14.82
C LEU A 124 -6.57 4.21 -16.07
N PRO A 125 -5.43 4.89 -16.15
CA PRO A 125 -4.49 4.70 -17.25
C PRO A 125 -4.09 3.23 -17.40
N VAL A 126 -3.99 2.76 -18.63
CA VAL A 126 -3.52 1.43 -19.05
C VAL A 126 -4.45 0.27 -18.68
N VAL A 127 -5.08 0.28 -17.48
CA VAL A 127 -5.92 -0.82 -17.00
C VAL A 127 -7.42 -0.59 -17.23
N GLY A 128 -7.82 0.64 -17.64
CA GLY A 128 -9.20 0.98 -17.97
C GLY A 128 -10.12 1.13 -16.76
N GLU A 129 -11.41 0.83 -16.96
CA GLU A 129 -12.41 0.94 -15.90
C GLU A 129 -12.21 -0.15 -14.84
N GLN A 130 -12.05 0.26 -13.59
CA GLN A 130 -11.81 -0.60 -12.45
C GLN A 130 -12.70 -0.20 -11.27
N THR A 131 -13.20 -1.19 -10.56
CA THR A 131 -13.93 -0.97 -9.30
C THR A 131 -13.01 -1.27 -8.12
N SER A 132 -12.96 -0.37 -7.17
CA SER A 132 -12.22 -0.52 -5.92
C SER A 132 -13.11 -0.26 -4.71
N TYR A 133 -12.68 -0.79 -3.57
CA TYR A 133 -13.40 -0.71 -2.30
C TYR A 133 -12.57 0.06 -1.28
N LEU A 134 -13.24 0.88 -0.48
CA LEU A 134 -12.59 1.58 0.63
C LEU A 134 -12.00 0.54 1.58
N SER A 135 -10.70 0.64 1.82
CA SER A 135 -9.93 -0.28 2.65
C SER A 135 -9.13 0.49 3.69
N GLY A 136 -8.82 -0.14 4.82
CA GLY A 136 -7.82 0.38 5.76
C GLY A 136 -6.44 0.00 5.26
N HIS A 137 -5.47 0.90 5.42
CA HIS A 137 -4.08 0.60 5.07
C HIS A 137 -3.10 1.40 5.91
N ASP A 138 -1.88 0.91 6.05
CA ASP A 138 -0.89 1.39 7.02
C ASP A 138 -0.47 2.85 6.80
N GLU A 139 -0.25 3.28 5.56
CA GLU A 139 0.19 4.65 5.27
C GLU A 139 -0.79 5.72 5.70
N LEU A 140 -2.09 5.41 5.80
CA LEU A 140 -3.09 6.39 6.26
C LEU A 140 -2.75 6.95 7.64
N HIS A 141 -2.13 6.12 8.51
CA HIS A 141 -1.77 6.52 9.87
C HIS A 141 -0.65 7.56 9.89
N SER A 142 0.39 7.38 9.07
CA SER A 142 1.49 8.34 8.98
C SER A 142 1.11 9.59 8.18
N LEU A 143 0.42 9.41 7.05
CA LEU A 143 -0.03 10.52 6.21
C LEU A 143 -0.99 11.47 6.96
N SER A 144 -1.93 10.93 7.77
CA SER A 144 -2.85 11.76 8.58
C SER A 144 -2.14 12.59 9.64
N VAL A 145 -0.97 12.14 10.11
CA VAL A 145 -0.15 12.87 11.10
C VAL A 145 0.79 13.86 10.41
N ASN A 146 1.40 13.47 9.29
CA ASN A 146 2.50 14.22 8.67
C ASN A 146 2.03 15.18 7.58
N LEU A 147 0.84 14.95 6.98
CA LEU A 147 0.27 15.81 5.96
C LEU A 147 -0.98 16.54 6.51
N ASN A 148 -1.08 17.82 6.27
CA ASN A 148 -2.25 18.60 6.65
C ASN A 148 -3.32 18.53 5.55
N VAL A 149 -3.90 17.33 5.35
CA VAL A 149 -4.92 17.05 4.34
C VAL A 149 -6.16 16.49 5.03
N PRO A 150 -7.36 17.06 4.79
CA PRO A 150 -8.56 16.68 5.52
C PRO A 150 -9.11 15.30 5.16
N ASN A 151 -8.82 14.79 3.96
CA ASN A 151 -9.32 13.49 3.52
C ASN A 151 -8.18 12.67 2.90
N ILE A 152 -7.90 11.49 3.47
CA ILE A 152 -6.93 10.53 2.97
C ILE A 152 -7.56 9.15 3.04
N ARG A 153 -7.69 8.48 1.89
CA ARG A 153 -8.39 7.19 1.76
C ARG A 153 -7.58 6.22 0.93
N PHE A 154 -7.70 4.96 1.25
CA PHE A 154 -7.11 3.87 0.48
C PHE A 154 -8.21 3.05 -0.19
N TRP A 155 -8.00 2.69 -1.44
CA TRP A 155 -8.95 1.99 -2.29
C TRP A 155 -8.27 0.80 -2.95
N MET A 156 -8.73 -0.42 -2.63
CA MET A 156 -8.19 -1.65 -3.21
C MET A 156 -9.15 -2.27 -4.20
N GLY A 157 -8.62 -2.65 -5.35
CA GLY A 157 -9.38 -3.29 -6.43
C GLY A 157 -9.48 -4.80 -6.25
N PHE A 158 -10.72 -5.31 -6.36
CA PHE A 158 -11.00 -6.73 -6.33
C PHE A 158 -11.92 -7.13 -7.46
N SER A 159 -11.66 -8.29 -8.05
CA SER A 159 -12.61 -8.88 -8.99
C SER A 159 -13.88 -9.31 -8.27
N GLU A 160 -15.02 -9.24 -8.94
CA GLU A 160 -16.30 -9.75 -8.41
C GLU A 160 -16.18 -11.21 -7.98
N HIS A 161 -15.42 -12.00 -8.73
CA HIS A 161 -15.17 -13.40 -8.39
C HIS A 161 -14.43 -13.54 -7.05
N TYR A 162 -13.36 -12.76 -6.84
CA TYR A 162 -12.62 -12.76 -5.57
C TYR A 162 -13.55 -12.44 -4.40
N MET A 163 -14.37 -11.39 -4.54
CA MET A 163 -15.32 -10.96 -3.53
C MET A 163 -16.33 -12.04 -3.16
N ASN A 164 -16.85 -12.76 -4.17
CA ASN A 164 -17.79 -13.84 -3.95
C ASN A 164 -17.17 -14.99 -3.16
N VAL A 165 -15.96 -15.43 -3.54
CA VAL A 165 -15.24 -16.50 -2.82
C VAL A 165 -14.90 -16.06 -1.39
N PHE A 166 -14.36 -14.86 -1.22
CA PHE A 166 -14.05 -14.30 0.09
C PHE A 166 -15.28 -14.28 1.00
N THR A 167 -16.42 -13.79 0.49
CA THR A 167 -17.66 -13.70 1.25
C THR A 167 -18.13 -15.09 1.73
N VAL A 168 -18.02 -16.11 0.88
CA VAL A 168 -18.36 -17.49 1.25
C VAL A 168 -17.44 -18.01 2.34
N LEU A 169 -16.12 -17.88 2.17
CA LEU A 169 -15.14 -18.32 3.16
C LEU A 169 -15.34 -17.62 4.51
N ASN A 170 -15.57 -16.31 4.49
CA ASN A 170 -15.81 -15.52 5.70
C ASN A 170 -17.11 -15.92 6.40
N SER A 171 -18.22 -16.07 5.66
CA SER A 171 -19.53 -16.45 6.20
C SER A 171 -19.54 -17.84 6.83
N LEU A 172 -18.68 -18.75 6.36
CA LEU A 172 -18.50 -20.08 6.94
C LEU A 172 -17.54 -20.07 8.14
N GLY A 173 -16.94 -18.93 8.50
CA GLY A 173 -15.94 -18.83 9.55
C GLY A 173 -14.58 -19.44 9.18
N LEU A 174 -14.34 -19.73 7.90
CA LEU A 174 -13.09 -20.32 7.42
C LEU A 174 -11.90 -19.34 7.46
N LEU A 175 -12.16 -18.04 7.58
CA LEU A 175 -11.14 -17.01 7.75
C LEU A 175 -10.87 -16.66 9.22
N SER A 176 -11.46 -17.42 10.17
CA SER A 176 -11.26 -17.21 11.61
C SER A 176 -9.91 -17.74 12.08
N GLU A 177 -9.23 -16.94 12.91
CA GLU A 177 -8.04 -17.35 13.65
C GLU A 177 -8.38 -18.06 14.98
N GLN A 178 -9.65 -18.07 15.38
CA GLN A 178 -10.09 -18.75 16.60
C GLN A 178 -10.20 -20.26 16.36
N PRO A 179 -9.59 -21.10 17.21
CA PRO A 179 -9.70 -22.55 17.09
C PRO A 179 -11.13 -23.04 17.16
N VAL A 180 -11.46 -24.07 16.37
CA VAL A 180 -12.72 -24.81 16.43
C VAL A 180 -12.45 -26.29 16.66
N THR A 181 -13.33 -26.96 17.38
CA THR A 181 -13.21 -28.42 17.62
C THR A 181 -14.04 -29.18 16.59
N THR A 182 -13.40 -30.10 15.85
CA THR A 182 -14.10 -30.96 14.89
C THR A 182 -14.94 -32.03 15.62
N ALA A 183 -15.81 -32.70 14.87
CA ALA A 183 -16.65 -33.80 15.43
C ALA A 183 -15.80 -34.92 16.03
N GLU A 184 -14.59 -35.13 15.55
CA GLU A 184 -13.63 -36.14 16.02
C GLU A 184 -12.82 -35.65 17.25
N GLY A 185 -13.06 -34.42 17.72
CA GLY A 185 -12.38 -33.84 18.86
C GLY A 185 -11.02 -33.20 18.54
N LEU A 186 -10.70 -32.94 17.26
CA LEU A 186 -9.47 -32.25 16.87
C LEU A 186 -9.68 -30.73 16.96
N GLU A 187 -8.70 -30.03 17.52
CA GLU A 187 -8.66 -28.58 17.53
C GLU A 187 -7.97 -28.07 16.26
N VAL A 188 -8.65 -27.20 15.51
CA VAL A 188 -8.19 -26.69 14.22
C VAL A 188 -8.39 -25.19 14.14
N VAL A 189 -7.41 -24.43 13.64
CA VAL A 189 -7.58 -23.03 13.29
C VAL A 189 -8.00 -22.94 11.80
N PRO A 190 -9.25 -22.51 11.50
CA PRO A 190 -9.78 -22.55 10.14
C PRO A 190 -8.90 -21.83 9.11
N LEU A 191 -8.45 -20.62 9.41
CA LEU A 191 -7.59 -19.85 8.52
C LEU A 191 -6.29 -20.59 8.13
N LYS A 192 -5.68 -21.32 9.08
CA LYS A 192 -4.49 -22.12 8.80
C LYS A 192 -4.75 -23.29 7.85
N VAL A 193 -5.97 -23.86 7.89
CA VAL A 193 -6.37 -24.89 6.93
C VAL A 193 -6.54 -24.26 5.54
N VAL A 194 -7.20 -23.13 5.42
CA VAL A 194 -7.35 -22.41 4.15
C VAL A 194 -5.97 -22.10 3.57
N LYS A 195 -5.06 -21.53 4.36
CA LYS A 195 -3.68 -21.24 3.95
C LYS A 195 -2.96 -22.49 3.42
N ALA A 196 -3.11 -23.62 4.10
CA ALA A 196 -2.42 -24.86 3.74
C ALA A 196 -2.90 -25.49 2.41
N VAL A 197 -4.09 -25.15 1.92
CA VAL A 197 -4.66 -25.65 0.66
C VAL A 197 -4.59 -24.64 -0.48
N LEU A 198 -4.28 -23.37 -0.21
CA LEU A 198 -4.06 -22.38 -1.23
C LEU A 198 -2.72 -22.59 -1.93
N PRO A 199 -2.60 -22.25 -3.23
CA PRO A 199 -1.31 -22.27 -3.90
C PRO A 199 -0.36 -21.25 -3.28
N ASP A 200 0.93 -21.55 -3.27
CA ASP A 200 1.97 -20.58 -2.89
C ASP A 200 1.91 -19.39 -3.86
N PRO A 201 1.88 -18.13 -3.38
CA PRO A 201 1.89 -16.95 -4.24
C PRO A 201 3.04 -16.94 -5.26
N ASN A 202 4.21 -17.50 -4.93
CA ASN A 202 5.34 -17.60 -5.86
C ASN A 202 5.05 -18.49 -7.07
N GLU A 203 4.16 -19.49 -6.94
CA GLU A 203 3.77 -20.37 -8.05
C GLU A 203 2.87 -19.68 -9.08
N LEU A 204 2.33 -18.50 -8.76
CA LEU A 204 1.47 -17.76 -9.66
C LEU A 204 2.26 -17.01 -10.74
N ALA A 205 3.48 -16.58 -10.42
CA ALA A 205 4.30 -15.69 -11.24
C ALA A 205 4.50 -16.14 -12.70
N PRO A 206 4.81 -17.43 -13.01
CA PRO A 206 5.04 -17.84 -14.39
C PRO A 206 3.85 -17.64 -15.35
N ASN A 207 2.63 -17.72 -14.80
CA ASN A 207 1.38 -17.62 -15.57
C ASN A 207 0.61 -16.32 -15.32
N TYR A 208 1.16 -15.44 -14.50
CA TYR A 208 0.50 -14.18 -14.17
C TYR A 208 0.58 -13.22 -15.35
N GLN A 209 -0.57 -12.81 -15.87
CA GLN A 209 -0.68 -11.86 -16.97
C GLN A 209 -1.46 -10.62 -16.54
N GLY A 210 -1.35 -9.54 -17.32
CA GLY A 210 -1.96 -8.27 -17.00
C GLY A 210 -1.03 -7.37 -16.21
N LYS A 211 -1.61 -6.34 -15.57
CA LYS A 211 -0.83 -5.23 -14.99
C LYS A 211 -1.41 -4.79 -13.67
N THR A 212 -0.54 -4.26 -12.81
CA THR A 212 -0.94 -3.42 -11.68
C THR A 212 -1.04 -1.96 -12.13
N CYS A 213 -1.87 -1.18 -11.44
CA CYS A 213 -1.88 0.28 -11.52
C CYS A 213 -2.10 0.81 -10.11
N ILE A 214 -1.05 1.39 -9.52
CA ILE A 214 -1.07 1.85 -8.14
C ILE A 214 -0.65 3.31 -8.11
N GLY A 215 -1.40 4.17 -7.39
CA GLY A 215 -1.07 5.59 -7.33
C GLY A 215 -2.07 6.44 -6.56
N ASP A 216 -1.78 7.73 -6.51
CA ASP A 216 -2.53 8.72 -5.74
C ASP A 216 -3.27 9.69 -6.64
N LYS A 217 -4.60 9.75 -6.49
CA LYS A 217 -5.40 10.89 -6.97
C LYS A 217 -5.38 11.97 -5.91
N VAL A 218 -4.86 13.12 -6.25
CA VAL A 218 -4.76 14.27 -5.35
C VAL A 218 -5.58 15.43 -5.91
N ARG A 219 -6.42 16.02 -5.06
CA ARG A 219 -7.25 17.19 -5.39
C ARG A 219 -6.84 18.37 -4.55
N GLY A 220 -6.76 19.52 -5.18
CA GLY A 220 -6.42 20.78 -4.53
C GLY A 220 -6.58 21.95 -5.49
N GLN A 221 -6.05 23.11 -5.09
CA GLN A 221 -5.99 24.27 -5.98
C GLN A 221 -4.57 24.52 -6.44
N LYS A 222 -4.44 24.87 -7.71
CA LYS A 222 -3.20 25.35 -8.30
C LYS A 222 -3.44 26.69 -8.94
N ASP A 223 -2.70 27.70 -8.53
CA ASP A 223 -2.92 29.10 -8.94
C ASP A 223 -4.38 29.53 -8.68
N GLY A 224 -4.98 29.04 -7.58
CA GLY A 224 -6.37 29.31 -7.18
C GLY A 224 -7.43 28.58 -8.01
N ILE A 225 -7.05 27.63 -8.86
CA ILE A 225 -7.97 26.85 -9.71
C ILE A 225 -8.03 25.41 -9.22
N ASP A 226 -9.24 24.88 -9.01
CA ASP A 226 -9.43 23.48 -8.63
C ASP A 226 -8.91 22.54 -9.71
N GLU A 227 -8.14 21.55 -9.28
CA GLU A 227 -7.50 20.57 -10.16
C GLU A 227 -7.39 19.20 -9.46
N GLU A 228 -7.42 18.15 -10.26
CA GLU A 228 -7.07 16.79 -9.85
C GLU A 228 -5.86 16.32 -10.65
N ILE A 229 -4.92 15.70 -9.97
CA ILE A 229 -3.80 14.98 -10.60
C ILE A 229 -3.84 13.51 -10.19
N PHE A 230 -3.25 12.64 -11.01
CA PHE A 230 -3.02 11.25 -10.67
C PHE A 230 -1.55 10.91 -10.87
N ILE A 231 -0.85 10.60 -9.78
CA ILE A 231 0.54 10.15 -9.80
C ILE A 231 0.51 8.63 -9.63
N TYR A 232 1.09 7.87 -10.56
CA TYR A 232 0.91 6.42 -10.57
C TYR A 232 2.08 5.66 -11.19
N ASN A 233 2.08 4.37 -10.92
CA ASN A 233 2.97 3.37 -11.51
C ASN A 233 2.15 2.26 -12.16
N VAL A 234 2.69 1.64 -13.19
CA VAL A 234 2.14 0.43 -13.82
C VAL A 234 3.24 -0.60 -13.95
N VAL A 235 3.02 -1.80 -13.45
CA VAL A 235 3.91 -2.95 -13.63
C VAL A 235 3.20 -4.05 -14.39
N ASP A 236 3.82 -4.56 -15.44
CA ASP A 236 3.38 -5.74 -16.17
C ASP A 236 3.93 -7.00 -15.49
N HIS A 237 3.04 -7.94 -15.13
CA HIS A 237 3.42 -9.15 -14.40
C HIS A 237 4.43 -10.03 -15.16
N GLN A 238 4.28 -10.14 -16.49
CA GLN A 238 5.19 -10.96 -17.30
C GLN A 238 6.55 -10.29 -17.47
N VAL A 239 6.59 -8.96 -17.59
CA VAL A 239 7.86 -8.20 -17.63
C VAL A 239 8.60 -8.37 -16.31
N ALA A 240 7.92 -8.22 -15.17
CA ALA A 240 8.51 -8.44 -13.86
C ALA A 240 9.03 -9.89 -13.71
N TYR A 241 8.25 -10.88 -14.17
CA TYR A 241 8.67 -12.26 -14.11
C TYR A 241 9.93 -12.54 -14.96
N GLN A 242 10.02 -11.97 -16.14
CA GLN A 242 11.20 -12.12 -17.01
C GLN A 242 12.45 -11.47 -16.39
N GLU A 243 12.28 -10.38 -15.65
CA GLU A 243 13.40 -9.65 -15.05
C GLU A 243 13.90 -10.28 -13.74
N VAL A 244 12.98 -10.65 -12.84
CA VAL A 244 13.35 -11.08 -11.47
C VAL A 244 12.78 -12.44 -11.06
N GLY A 245 12.04 -13.13 -11.93
CA GLY A 245 11.42 -14.42 -11.62
C GLY A 245 10.23 -14.33 -10.66
N SER A 246 9.65 -13.13 -10.48
CA SER A 246 8.52 -12.91 -9.60
C SER A 246 7.46 -12.05 -10.30
N HIS A 247 6.21 -12.03 -9.77
CA HIS A 247 5.14 -11.24 -10.36
C HIS A 247 5.21 -9.75 -9.95
N GLY A 248 4.41 -8.91 -10.63
CA GLY A 248 4.44 -7.47 -10.48
C GLY A 248 4.23 -6.97 -9.04
N ILE A 249 3.42 -7.64 -8.23
CA ILE A 249 3.18 -7.24 -6.83
C ILE A 249 4.43 -7.42 -5.98
N SER A 250 5.14 -8.54 -6.11
CA SER A 250 6.42 -8.74 -5.43
C SER A 250 7.49 -7.76 -5.94
N TYR A 251 7.44 -7.40 -7.23
CA TYR A 251 8.35 -6.43 -7.84
C TYR A 251 8.13 -5.03 -7.27
N THR A 252 6.87 -4.59 -7.19
CA THR A 252 6.53 -3.27 -6.61
C THR A 252 6.93 -3.17 -5.15
N ALA A 253 6.77 -4.22 -4.36
CA ALA A 253 7.14 -4.23 -2.95
C ALA A 253 8.66 -4.33 -2.71
N GLY A 254 9.41 -5.02 -3.60
CA GLY A 254 10.83 -5.33 -3.38
C GLY A 254 11.80 -4.26 -3.85
N VAL A 255 11.48 -3.50 -4.89
CA VAL A 255 12.40 -2.48 -5.46
C VAL A 255 12.54 -1.24 -4.58
N PRO A 256 11.47 -0.67 -3.97
CA PRO A 256 11.57 0.56 -3.19
C PRO A 256 12.53 0.49 -1.99
N PRO A 257 12.55 -0.58 -1.17
CA PRO A 257 13.50 -0.65 -0.05
C PRO A 257 14.95 -0.69 -0.51
N VAL A 258 15.24 -1.29 -1.68
CA VAL A 258 16.59 -1.27 -2.26
C VAL A 258 16.97 0.16 -2.69
N ALA A 259 16.04 0.88 -3.33
CA ALA A 259 16.28 2.29 -3.69
C ALA A 259 16.52 3.17 -2.45
N ALA A 260 15.74 2.97 -1.37
CA ALA A 260 15.95 3.67 -0.10
C ALA A 260 17.32 3.35 0.51
N ALA A 261 17.74 2.08 0.52
CA ALA A 261 19.05 1.68 1.01
C ALA A 261 20.19 2.35 0.23
N ILE A 262 20.06 2.47 -1.09
CA ILE A 262 21.02 3.19 -1.95
C ILE A 262 21.07 4.67 -1.57
N LEU A 263 19.93 5.34 -1.40
CA LEU A 263 19.86 6.75 -1.02
C LEU A 263 20.44 7.03 0.37
N ILE A 264 20.22 6.11 1.33
CA ILE A 264 20.88 6.19 2.65
C ILE A 264 22.40 6.05 2.50
N ALA A 265 22.86 5.03 1.76
CA ALA A 265 24.30 4.80 1.55
C ALA A 265 25.00 5.96 0.83
N GLN A 266 24.28 6.71 -0.01
CA GLN A 266 24.75 7.93 -0.65
C GLN A 266 24.68 9.18 0.25
N GLY A 267 24.13 9.08 1.46
CA GLY A 267 23.93 10.20 2.37
C GLY A 267 22.78 11.13 1.99
N ILE A 268 21.96 10.77 0.99
CA ILE A 268 20.81 11.59 0.53
C ILE A 268 19.64 11.47 1.50
N TRP A 269 19.40 10.26 1.98
CA TRP A 269 18.34 9.94 2.96
C TRP A 269 18.91 9.53 4.33
N ASP A 270 20.17 9.81 4.61
CA ASP A 270 20.76 9.60 5.94
C ASP A 270 20.43 10.80 6.86
N VAL A 271 19.27 10.72 7.50
CA VAL A 271 18.69 11.84 8.28
C VAL A 271 18.95 11.74 9.77
N GLY A 272 19.57 10.64 10.26
CA GLY A 272 19.95 10.46 11.66
C GLY A 272 18.77 10.41 12.64
N LYS A 273 17.58 10.08 12.16
CA LYS A 273 16.35 9.97 12.96
C LYS A 273 15.36 8.99 12.31
N MET A 274 14.32 8.61 13.06
CA MET A 274 13.21 7.81 12.52
C MET A 274 12.21 8.69 11.81
N VAL A 275 11.83 8.29 10.58
CA VAL A 275 10.91 9.02 9.69
C VAL A 275 10.02 8.05 8.89
N ASN A 276 8.90 8.56 8.41
CA ASN A 276 8.13 7.96 7.33
C ASN A 276 8.50 8.60 6.00
N VAL A 277 8.15 7.97 4.88
CA VAL A 277 8.64 8.36 3.54
C VAL A 277 8.20 9.76 3.13
N GLU A 278 6.99 10.18 3.47
CA GLU A 278 6.45 11.52 3.19
C GLU A 278 7.18 12.66 3.92
N GLU A 279 8.01 12.34 4.93
CA GLU A 279 8.86 13.31 5.63
C GLU A 279 10.20 13.57 4.91
N LEU A 280 10.53 12.77 3.89
CA LEU A 280 11.76 12.85 3.12
C LEU A 280 11.55 13.62 1.80
N ASN A 281 12.65 14.06 1.18
CA ASN A 281 12.57 14.60 -0.18
C ASN A 281 12.31 13.46 -1.17
N PRO A 282 11.13 13.43 -1.84
CA PRO A 282 10.75 12.31 -2.70
C PRO A 282 11.48 12.31 -4.05
N LYS A 283 12.01 13.45 -4.51
CA LYS A 283 12.55 13.62 -5.88
C LYS A 283 13.68 12.64 -6.23
N PRO A 284 14.76 12.50 -5.42
CA PRO A 284 15.81 11.54 -5.71
C PRO A 284 15.31 10.10 -5.70
N PHE A 285 14.31 9.78 -4.85
CA PHE A 285 13.71 8.46 -4.77
C PHE A 285 12.96 8.11 -6.06
N ILE A 286 12.08 8.99 -6.52
CA ILE A 286 11.32 8.78 -7.77
C ILE A 286 12.28 8.67 -8.97
N ASN A 287 13.30 9.53 -9.07
CA ASN A 287 14.27 9.43 -10.15
C ASN A 287 15.03 8.10 -10.12
N LEU A 288 15.41 7.62 -8.94
CA LEU A 288 16.08 6.32 -8.79
C LEU A 288 15.14 5.16 -9.15
N LEU A 289 13.91 5.15 -8.65
CA LEU A 289 12.89 4.13 -8.99
C LEU A 289 12.67 4.05 -10.51
N ASN A 290 12.58 5.19 -11.21
CA ASN A 290 12.44 5.23 -12.66
C ASN A 290 13.61 4.51 -13.37
N THR A 291 14.84 4.59 -12.84
CA THR A 291 16.00 3.88 -13.40
C THR A 291 16.04 2.39 -13.03
N MET A 292 15.34 2.01 -11.97
CA MET A 292 15.23 0.65 -11.46
C MET A 292 14.00 -0.11 -11.98
N GLY A 293 13.32 0.42 -13.01
CA GLY A 293 12.18 -0.24 -13.64
C GLY A 293 10.80 0.10 -13.06
N LEU A 294 10.73 0.76 -11.89
CA LEU A 294 9.47 1.27 -11.33
C LEU A 294 9.20 2.70 -11.79
N THR A 295 8.70 2.81 -13.03
CA THR A 295 8.47 4.09 -13.69
C THR A 295 7.25 4.81 -13.12
N SER A 296 7.46 5.99 -12.54
CA SER A 296 6.39 6.87 -12.05
C SER A 296 5.90 7.81 -13.15
N ARG A 297 4.59 7.99 -13.23
CA ARG A 297 3.92 8.88 -14.21
C ARG A 297 2.99 9.84 -13.49
N ILE A 298 2.65 10.93 -14.17
CA ILE A 298 1.65 11.89 -13.70
C ILE A 298 0.67 12.22 -14.84
N VAL A 299 -0.60 12.22 -14.51
CA VAL A 299 -1.69 12.77 -15.35
C VAL A 299 -2.17 14.05 -14.69
N ASP A 300 -2.13 15.13 -15.43
CA ASP A 300 -2.69 16.44 -15.08
C ASP A 300 -3.28 17.13 -16.32
N LYS A 301 -3.56 18.41 -16.25
CA LYS A 301 -4.07 19.20 -17.40
C LYS A 301 -3.13 19.19 -18.62
N ALA A 302 -1.84 18.95 -18.43
CA ALA A 302 -0.86 18.86 -19.50
C ALA A 302 -0.83 17.46 -20.17
N GLY A 303 -1.58 16.51 -19.63
CA GLY A 303 -1.67 15.13 -20.11
C GLY A 303 -0.84 14.14 -19.28
N ASP A 304 -0.73 12.91 -19.79
CA ASP A 304 0.00 11.81 -19.17
C ASP A 304 1.48 11.84 -19.58
N ARG A 305 2.37 11.91 -18.60
CA ARG A 305 3.83 11.95 -18.83
C ARG A 305 4.64 11.29 -17.73
N LEU A 306 5.90 10.98 -18.05
CA LEU A 306 6.87 10.52 -17.04
C LEU A 306 7.06 11.59 -15.95
N LEU A 307 7.04 11.16 -14.69
CA LEU A 307 7.36 12.01 -13.55
C LEU A 307 8.87 11.97 -13.29
N THR A 308 9.54 13.08 -13.51
CA THR A 308 11.00 13.25 -13.32
C THR A 308 11.31 14.59 -12.68
N PHE A 309 12.46 14.70 -12.00
CA PHE A 309 12.91 15.89 -11.31
C PHE A 309 14.36 16.24 -11.63
#